data_0b1eb0197524eebea85c8bba9bee0b05
#
_entry.id   0b1eb0197524eebea85c8bba9bee0b05
#
_cell.length_a   1.000
_cell.length_b   1.000
_cell.length_c   1.000
_cell.angle_alpha   90.00
_cell.angle_beta   90.00
_cell.angle_gamma   90.00
#
_symmetry.space_group_name_H-M   'P 1'
#
loop_
_entity.id
_entity.type
_entity.pdbx_description
1 polymer ?
#
loop_
_entity_poly.entity_id
_entity_poly.type
_entity_poly.pdbx_seq_one_letter_code
_entity_poly.pdbx_strand_id
1 'polypeptide(L)'
;MGIDLGTTTTGLAYIRSDGNPEIVPNADGERMTPSVVYFDKHEDIKLVGSAARDGGDPDRTIHLIKRHMDNPNYVVDIDGKKWTPTEISALILAKMRRDCSKIIGDIQDVVITVPANFNELARKATIAAGTIAGLNVKRIVNEPTAAALYYAHSQGLQGRILVYDLGGGTLDVTILEVDGPKIRCLTSEGARRLGGSNFDEQILDLMAAAYRTEHGVELWENERQRRRVLQSGEDMKKMLSKLRQVSDTIGNDRGGLTRIELSRDVFEGAVSRLLTRTVMLVEQALNSVGLKAADLDHVALVGGSTRMPRVRELLKDYFGFEPSSCGNVDECVALGAALFAMKGAQVSEVCNHSYGTLAIVEDAATGKEVYANTIVIPKNNPIPCTQSQTYVTSEDNEETIDIEITQGEDTDPKYVDVIGRIALQVPPNRPAGCEITVAYSYDENQRVQATIKDERSGKVKHVAITYEGAGVLSEEEIERKRAYFEHVQIE
;
A
#
# COMPACT_ATOMS: atom_id res chain seq x y z
N MET A 1 -1.17 7.87 18.75
CA MET A 1 -2.01 6.72 18.38
C MET A 1 -1.57 6.20 17.03
N GLY A 2 -1.82 4.92 16.74
CA GLY A 2 -1.48 4.28 15.47
C GLY A 2 -2.72 3.78 14.75
N ILE A 3 -2.80 4.01 13.44
CA ILE A 3 -3.87 3.52 12.58
C ILE A 3 -3.28 2.67 11.47
N ASP A 4 -3.77 1.45 11.33
CA ASP A 4 -3.58 0.66 10.14
C ASP A 4 -4.78 0.86 9.21
N LEU A 5 -4.57 1.61 8.12
CA LEU A 5 -5.56 1.76 7.05
C LEU A 5 -5.36 0.63 6.04
N GLY A 6 -5.87 -0.56 6.33
CA GLY A 6 -5.66 -1.74 5.49
C GLY A 6 -6.57 -1.80 4.25
N THR A 7 -6.21 -2.66 3.28
CA THR A 7 -6.99 -2.86 2.05
C THR A 7 -8.36 -3.48 2.33
N THR A 8 -8.43 -4.39 3.31
CA THR A 8 -9.64 -5.14 3.68
C THR A 8 -10.20 -4.76 5.03
N THR A 9 -9.34 -4.42 5.98
CA THR A 9 -9.71 -4.04 7.35
C THR A 9 -8.84 -2.89 7.84
N THR A 10 -9.41 -2.03 8.68
CA THR A 10 -8.75 -0.89 9.31
C THR A 10 -8.81 -1.03 10.82
N GLY A 11 -7.71 -0.75 11.53
CA GLY A 11 -7.64 -0.81 12.98
C GLY A 11 -6.98 0.43 13.58
N LEU A 12 -7.39 0.80 14.80
CA LEU A 12 -6.78 1.87 15.58
C LEU A 12 -6.25 1.29 16.90
N ALA A 13 -5.02 1.66 17.24
CA ALA A 13 -4.38 1.29 18.49
C ALA A 13 -3.87 2.51 19.26
N TYR A 14 -3.82 2.39 20.57
CA TYR A 14 -3.23 3.38 21.45
C TYR A 14 -2.26 2.73 22.44
N ILE A 15 -1.47 3.51 23.15
CA ILE A 15 -0.58 3.01 24.20
C ILE A 15 -1.29 3.20 25.54
N ARG A 16 -1.43 2.09 26.27
CA ARG A 16 -1.96 2.08 27.63
C ARG A 16 -0.98 2.72 28.62
N SER A 17 -1.45 2.99 29.84
CA SER A 17 -0.63 3.53 30.92
C SER A 17 0.53 2.62 31.35
N ASP A 18 0.42 1.31 31.09
CA ASP A 18 1.47 0.30 31.33
C ASP A 18 2.52 0.23 30.20
N GLY A 19 2.38 1.06 29.15
CA GLY A 19 3.29 1.09 28.00
C GLY A 19 2.97 0.07 26.90
N ASN A 20 1.96 -0.77 27.08
CA ASN A 20 1.57 -1.76 26.10
C ASN A 20 0.58 -1.19 25.05
N PRO A 21 0.71 -1.56 23.77
CA PRO A 21 -0.24 -1.16 22.74
C PRO A 21 -1.53 -2.00 22.86
N GLU A 22 -2.67 -1.36 22.58
CA GLU A 22 -3.98 -2.00 22.62
C GLU A 22 -4.85 -1.49 21.46
N ILE A 23 -5.59 -2.42 20.81
CA ILE A 23 -6.58 -2.08 19.79
C ILE A 23 -7.83 -1.49 20.46
N VAL A 24 -8.31 -0.37 19.93
CA VAL A 24 -9.59 0.22 20.30
C VAL A 24 -10.68 -0.39 19.42
N PRO A 25 -11.68 -1.09 19.99
CA PRO A 25 -12.77 -1.61 19.18
C PRO A 25 -13.63 -0.47 18.61
N ASN A 26 -14.27 -0.75 17.46
CA ASN A 26 -15.26 0.17 16.89
C ASN A 26 -16.58 0.15 17.69
N ALA A 27 -17.59 0.90 17.25
CA ALA A 27 -18.90 0.96 17.92
C ALA A 27 -19.65 -0.39 17.93
N ASP A 28 -19.32 -1.29 16.99
CA ASP A 28 -19.90 -2.62 16.88
C ASP A 28 -19.16 -3.67 17.75
N GLY A 29 -18.13 -3.25 18.48
CA GLY A 29 -17.29 -4.11 19.31
C GLY A 29 -16.22 -4.89 18.52
N GLU A 30 -16.05 -4.61 17.24
CA GLU A 30 -15.05 -5.26 16.40
C GLU A 30 -13.68 -4.60 16.56
N ARG A 31 -12.64 -5.41 16.71
CA ARG A 31 -11.27 -4.91 16.86
C ARG A 31 -10.66 -4.41 15.55
N MET A 32 -11.15 -4.94 14.43
CA MET A 32 -10.79 -4.50 13.07
C MET A 32 -12.07 -4.20 12.29
N THR A 33 -12.16 -3.00 11.75
CA THR A 33 -13.32 -2.55 10.95
C THR A 33 -13.10 -2.90 9.48
N PRO A 34 -14.03 -3.55 8.78
CA PRO A 34 -13.94 -3.74 7.33
C PRO A 34 -13.75 -2.41 6.59
N SER A 35 -12.78 -2.34 5.68
CA SER A 35 -12.52 -1.16 4.84
C SER A 35 -13.51 -1.09 3.67
N VAL A 36 -14.79 -1.03 4.01
CA VAL A 36 -15.93 -1.06 3.08
C VAL A 36 -16.82 0.14 3.34
N VAL A 37 -17.27 0.79 2.28
CA VAL A 37 -18.18 1.95 2.34
C VAL A 37 -19.38 1.69 1.46
N TYR A 38 -20.58 1.83 2.01
CA TYR A 38 -21.85 1.80 1.28
C TYR A 38 -22.51 3.18 1.28
N PHE A 39 -22.99 3.60 0.12
CA PHE A 39 -23.72 4.86 -0.06
C PHE A 39 -25.23 4.57 -0.10
N ASP A 40 -25.95 4.95 0.95
CA ASP A 40 -27.39 4.75 0.97
C ASP A 40 -28.08 5.52 -0.16
N LYS A 41 -29.15 4.95 -0.70
CA LYS A 41 -29.87 5.52 -1.84
C LYS A 41 -30.92 6.54 -1.41
N HIS A 42 -31.48 6.40 -0.23
CA HIS A 42 -32.65 7.14 0.23
C HIS A 42 -32.28 8.24 1.23
N GLU A 43 -31.22 7.99 2.01
CA GLU A 43 -30.72 8.89 3.03
C GLU A 43 -29.29 9.28 2.68
N ASP A 44 -28.87 10.50 3.00
CA ASP A 44 -27.48 10.94 2.73
C ASP A 44 -26.50 10.34 3.78
N ILE A 45 -26.69 9.04 4.09
CA ILE A 45 -25.89 8.27 5.04
C ILE A 45 -24.87 7.44 4.29
N LYS A 46 -23.65 7.34 4.85
CA LYS A 46 -22.58 6.46 4.40
C LYS A 46 -22.34 5.44 5.51
N LEU A 47 -22.67 4.18 5.22
CA LEU A 47 -22.34 3.08 6.14
C LEU A 47 -20.88 2.68 5.90
N VAL A 48 -20.16 2.38 6.98
CA VAL A 48 -18.78 1.93 6.94
C VAL A 48 -18.62 0.71 7.84
N GLY A 49 -17.82 -0.26 7.40
CA GLY A 49 -17.55 -1.45 8.18
C GLY A 49 -18.46 -2.63 7.84
N SER A 50 -18.81 -3.42 8.82
CA SER A 50 -19.61 -4.64 8.66
C SER A 50 -21.03 -4.33 8.16
N ALA A 51 -21.67 -3.24 8.60
CA ALA A 51 -22.95 -2.81 8.09
C ALA A 51 -22.93 -2.54 6.57
N ALA A 52 -21.87 -1.90 6.08
CA ALA A 52 -21.67 -1.66 4.66
C ALA A 52 -21.42 -2.95 3.87
N ARG A 53 -20.61 -3.88 4.44
CA ARG A 53 -20.25 -5.14 3.81
C ARG A 53 -21.45 -6.08 3.67
N ASP A 54 -22.23 -6.22 4.73
CA ASP A 54 -23.24 -7.27 4.85
C ASP A 54 -24.63 -6.80 4.39
N GLY A 55 -24.92 -5.48 4.47
CA GLY A 55 -26.25 -4.92 4.18
C GLY A 55 -26.33 -4.05 2.93
N GLY A 56 -25.20 -3.68 2.35
CA GLY A 56 -25.16 -2.72 1.24
C GLY A 56 -25.59 -3.31 -0.12
N ASP A 57 -26.21 -2.47 -0.97
CA ASP A 57 -26.39 -2.79 -2.38
C ASP A 57 -25.01 -2.87 -3.05
N PRO A 58 -24.63 -4.00 -3.69
CA PRO A 58 -23.33 -4.17 -4.31
C PRO A 58 -22.91 -3.05 -5.29
N ASP A 59 -23.87 -2.47 -6.02
CA ASP A 59 -23.60 -1.39 -6.97
C ASP A 59 -23.22 -0.06 -6.29
N ARG A 60 -23.50 0.08 -5.01
CA ARG A 60 -23.24 1.27 -4.20
C ARG A 60 -22.26 1.01 -3.05
N THR A 61 -21.68 -0.21 -3.02
CA THR A 61 -20.73 -0.64 -2.01
C THR A 61 -19.31 -0.67 -2.59
N ILE A 62 -18.41 0.05 -1.96
CA ILE A 62 -17.03 0.20 -2.40
C ILE A 62 -16.11 -0.64 -1.52
N HIS A 63 -15.37 -1.53 -2.14
CA HIS A 63 -14.37 -2.41 -1.54
C HIS A 63 -12.98 -2.10 -2.11
N LEU A 64 -11.94 -2.49 -1.39
CA LEU A 64 -10.54 -2.53 -1.84
C LEU A 64 -10.03 -1.18 -2.38
N ILE A 65 -10.60 -0.06 -1.91
CA ILE A 65 -10.29 1.28 -2.44
C ILE A 65 -8.81 1.65 -2.33
N LYS A 66 -8.11 1.14 -1.32
CA LYS A 66 -6.68 1.37 -1.10
C LYS A 66 -5.82 0.97 -2.30
N ARG A 67 -6.26 0.00 -3.11
CA ARG A 67 -5.57 -0.43 -4.34
C ARG A 67 -5.51 0.63 -5.45
N HIS A 68 -6.28 1.70 -5.31
CA HIS A 68 -6.41 2.77 -6.29
C HIS A 68 -5.83 4.10 -5.81
N MET A 69 -5.19 4.13 -4.64
CA MET A 69 -4.60 5.35 -4.06
C MET A 69 -3.44 5.90 -4.90
N ASP A 70 -2.81 5.06 -5.71
CA ASP A 70 -1.72 5.41 -6.64
C ASP A 70 -2.19 5.77 -8.06
N ASN A 71 -3.50 5.72 -8.32
CA ASN A 71 -4.05 6.05 -9.63
C ASN A 71 -4.64 7.46 -9.65
N PRO A 72 -3.96 8.45 -10.30
CA PRO A 72 -4.39 9.85 -10.27
C PRO A 72 -5.72 10.09 -11.00
N ASN A 73 -6.20 9.15 -11.80
CA ASN A 73 -7.42 9.27 -12.60
C ASN A 73 -8.60 8.42 -12.09
N TYR A 74 -8.37 7.64 -11.01
CA TYR A 74 -9.44 6.78 -10.50
C TYR A 74 -10.46 7.57 -9.70
N VAL A 75 -11.71 7.44 -10.07
CA VAL A 75 -12.87 7.96 -9.35
C VAL A 75 -14.01 6.95 -9.38
N VAL A 76 -14.83 6.96 -8.34
CA VAL A 76 -16.07 6.18 -8.27
C VAL A 76 -17.23 7.15 -8.43
N ASP A 77 -18.13 6.88 -9.39
CA ASP A 77 -19.34 7.67 -9.58
C ASP A 77 -20.51 7.03 -8.81
N ILE A 78 -21.07 7.79 -7.89
CA ILE A 78 -22.29 7.42 -7.16
C ILE A 78 -23.30 8.53 -7.36
N ASP A 79 -24.36 8.25 -8.10
CA ASP A 79 -25.46 9.19 -8.43
C ASP A 79 -24.98 10.51 -9.06
N GLY A 80 -23.98 10.43 -9.95
CA GLY A 80 -23.38 11.58 -10.62
C GLY A 80 -22.38 12.38 -9.77
N LYS A 81 -22.15 11.96 -8.51
CA LYS A 81 -21.10 12.52 -7.67
C LYS A 81 -19.85 11.64 -7.72
N LYS A 82 -18.74 12.22 -8.13
CA LYS A 82 -17.45 11.55 -8.20
C LYS A 82 -16.76 11.56 -6.84
N TRP A 83 -16.29 10.39 -6.42
CA TRP A 83 -15.55 10.15 -5.18
C TRP A 83 -14.16 9.65 -5.50
N THR A 84 -13.15 10.27 -4.93
CA THR A 84 -11.76 9.83 -5.08
C THR A 84 -11.42 8.72 -4.08
N PRO A 85 -10.37 7.91 -4.31
CA PRO A 85 -9.87 6.96 -3.32
C PRO A 85 -9.54 7.62 -1.98
N THR A 86 -9.01 8.82 -2.01
CA THR A 86 -8.71 9.65 -0.83
C THR A 86 -9.96 9.93 0.00
N GLU A 87 -11.06 10.35 -0.63
CA GLU A 87 -12.33 10.65 0.06
C GLU A 87 -12.98 9.40 0.65
N ILE A 88 -12.98 8.29 -0.10
CA ILE A 88 -13.53 7.02 0.40
C ILE A 88 -12.71 6.51 1.59
N SER A 89 -11.39 6.60 1.52
CA SER A 89 -10.50 6.29 2.65
C SER A 89 -10.75 7.22 3.85
N ALA A 90 -11.05 8.49 3.59
CA ALA A 90 -11.40 9.46 4.64
C ALA A 90 -12.71 9.10 5.36
N LEU A 91 -13.73 8.53 4.66
CA LEU A 91 -14.95 8.02 5.30
C LEU A 91 -14.61 6.90 6.31
N ILE A 92 -13.74 5.97 5.93
CA ILE A 92 -13.30 4.88 6.81
C ILE A 92 -12.60 5.45 8.05
N LEU A 93 -11.64 6.37 7.85
CA LEU A 93 -10.91 6.99 8.95
C LEU A 93 -11.80 7.86 9.86
N ALA A 94 -12.79 8.57 9.29
CA ALA A 94 -13.73 9.37 10.05
C ALA A 94 -14.65 8.50 10.94
N LYS A 95 -15.10 7.33 10.43
CA LYS A 95 -15.82 6.32 11.23
C LYS A 95 -14.95 5.84 12.39
N MET A 96 -13.70 5.45 12.10
CA MET A 96 -12.76 4.99 13.12
C MET A 96 -12.53 6.06 14.20
N ARG A 97 -12.23 7.31 13.79
CA ARG A 97 -12.07 8.42 14.72
C ARG A 97 -13.30 8.58 15.61
N ARG A 98 -14.51 8.64 15.02
CA ARG A 98 -15.75 8.86 15.75
C ARG A 98 -16.04 7.74 16.75
N ASP A 99 -15.89 6.49 16.35
CA ASP A 99 -16.21 5.36 17.20
C ASP A 99 -15.20 5.20 18.33
N CYS A 100 -13.92 5.24 18.02
CA CYS A 100 -12.84 5.11 19.01
C CYS A 100 -12.81 6.28 19.99
N SER A 101 -13.17 7.50 19.55
CA SER A 101 -13.24 8.67 20.45
C SER A 101 -14.25 8.52 21.58
N LYS A 102 -15.28 7.70 21.40
CA LYS A 102 -16.26 7.39 22.45
C LYS A 102 -15.65 6.57 23.60
N ILE A 103 -14.56 5.85 23.32
CA ILE A 103 -13.89 4.94 24.26
C ILE A 103 -12.68 5.60 24.92
N ILE A 104 -11.83 6.22 24.11
CA ILE A 104 -10.52 6.73 24.58
C ILE A 104 -10.41 8.27 24.62
N GLY A 105 -11.52 8.97 24.33
CA GLY A 105 -11.53 10.44 24.24
C GLY A 105 -11.11 10.96 22.88
N ASP A 106 -10.89 12.27 22.77
CA ASP A 106 -10.60 12.93 21.49
C ASP A 106 -9.30 12.41 20.85
N ILE A 107 -9.41 12.06 19.57
CA ILE A 107 -8.32 11.54 18.76
C ILE A 107 -7.88 12.66 17.81
N GLN A 108 -6.69 13.19 18.05
CA GLN A 108 -6.11 14.24 17.21
C GLN A 108 -4.86 13.74 16.49
N ASP A 109 -3.80 13.46 17.23
CA ASP A 109 -2.48 13.11 16.70
C ASP A 109 -2.36 11.61 16.41
N VAL A 110 -2.11 11.28 15.15
CA VAL A 110 -2.01 9.90 14.70
C VAL A 110 -0.78 9.65 13.83
N VAL A 111 -0.34 8.40 13.84
CA VAL A 111 0.53 7.80 12.83
C VAL A 111 -0.35 6.86 12.00
N ILE A 112 -0.28 6.95 10.67
CA ILE A 112 -1.01 6.06 9.76
C ILE A 112 -0.02 5.17 9.04
N THR A 113 -0.34 3.89 8.87
CA THR A 113 0.51 2.95 8.13
C THR A 113 0.22 2.98 6.64
N VAL A 114 1.24 2.68 5.86
CA VAL A 114 1.16 2.52 4.41
C VAL A 114 1.97 1.30 3.99
N PRO A 115 1.58 0.59 2.91
CA PRO A 115 2.44 -0.41 2.31
C PRO A 115 3.81 0.17 1.96
N ALA A 116 4.86 -0.63 2.14
CA ALA A 116 6.22 -0.15 1.85
C ALA A 116 6.39 0.23 0.37
N ASN A 117 5.72 -0.48 -0.53
CA ASN A 117 5.76 -0.25 -1.98
C ASN A 117 4.84 0.88 -2.49
N PHE A 118 4.18 1.66 -1.60
CA PHE A 118 3.42 2.84 -2.02
C PHE A 118 4.33 3.88 -2.65
N ASN A 119 3.91 4.39 -3.82
CA ASN A 119 4.54 5.56 -4.42
C ASN A 119 4.17 6.83 -3.66
N GLU A 120 4.78 7.94 -4.01
CA GLU A 120 4.56 9.23 -3.34
C GLU A 120 3.10 9.70 -3.44
N LEU A 121 2.42 9.46 -4.58
CA LEU A 121 1.01 9.82 -4.74
C LEU A 121 0.13 9.13 -3.71
N ALA A 122 0.27 7.80 -3.55
CA ALA A 122 -0.50 7.03 -2.58
C ALA A 122 -0.22 7.45 -1.14
N ARG A 123 1.03 7.81 -0.82
CA ARG A 123 1.42 8.34 0.50
C ARG A 123 0.77 9.69 0.79
N LYS A 124 0.80 10.63 -0.18
CA LYS A 124 0.10 11.92 -0.09
C LYS A 124 -1.41 11.74 0.06
N ALA A 125 -2.01 10.84 -0.73
CA ALA A 125 -3.43 10.53 -0.66
C ALA A 125 -3.82 9.97 0.72
N THR A 126 -2.96 9.16 1.36
CA THR A 126 -3.20 8.64 2.71
C THR A 126 -3.16 9.74 3.76
N ILE A 127 -2.20 10.66 3.69
CA ILE A 127 -2.12 11.82 4.60
C ILE A 127 -3.35 12.71 4.41
N ALA A 128 -3.72 13.00 3.15
CA ALA A 128 -4.90 13.79 2.82
C ALA A 128 -6.21 13.14 3.34
N ALA A 129 -6.35 11.82 3.23
CA ALA A 129 -7.50 11.10 3.76
C ALA A 129 -7.60 11.27 5.29
N GLY A 130 -6.49 11.18 6.02
CA GLY A 130 -6.45 11.45 7.45
C GLY A 130 -6.84 12.89 7.78
N THR A 131 -6.33 13.87 7.03
CA THR A 131 -6.66 15.29 7.20
C THR A 131 -8.14 15.57 6.97
N ILE A 132 -8.72 15.02 5.89
CA ILE A 132 -10.16 15.13 5.57
C ILE A 132 -11.01 14.49 6.67
N ALA A 133 -10.56 13.38 7.26
CA ALA A 133 -11.23 12.73 8.39
C ALA A 133 -11.11 13.52 9.72
N GLY A 134 -10.44 14.69 9.73
CA GLY A 134 -10.23 15.53 10.90
C GLY A 134 -9.12 15.04 11.83
N LEU A 135 -8.22 14.17 11.34
CA LEU A 135 -7.04 13.70 12.07
C LEU A 135 -5.83 14.59 11.76
N ASN A 136 -4.95 14.76 12.75
CA ASN A 136 -3.65 15.37 12.56
C ASN A 136 -2.60 14.27 12.33
N VAL A 137 -2.32 13.99 11.06
CA VAL A 137 -1.36 12.95 10.67
C VAL A 137 0.06 13.46 10.90
N LYS A 138 0.66 13.07 12.01
CA LYS A 138 2.03 13.49 12.37
C LYS A 138 3.09 12.83 11.49
N ARG A 139 2.91 11.54 11.21
CA ARG A 139 3.84 10.74 10.41
C ARG A 139 3.07 9.60 9.74
N ILE A 140 3.65 9.11 8.67
CA ILE A 140 3.34 7.79 8.12
C ILE A 140 4.48 6.83 8.41
N VAL A 141 4.19 5.54 8.52
CA VAL A 141 5.16 4.48 8.73
C VAL A 141 4.83 3.30 7.82
N ASN A 142 5.85 2.61 7.34
CA ASN A 142 5.62 1.42 6.52
C ASN A 142 5.03 0.28 7.36
N GLU A 143 4.03 -0.42 6.83
CA GLU A 143 3.34 -1.56 7.48
C GLU A 143 4.32 -2.60 8.02
N PRO A 144 5.32 -3.08 7.24
CA PRO A 144 6.28 -4.06 7.75
C PRO A 144 7.16 -3.53 8.88
N THR A 145 7.49 -2.25 8.88
CA THR A 145 8.26 -1.60 9.97
C THR A 145 7.43 -1.52 11.25
N ALA A 146 6.16 -1.14 11.14
CA ALA A 146 5.23 -1.16 12.27
C ALA A 146 5.08 -2.58 12.83
N ALA A 147 4.88 -3.58 11.96
CA ALA A 147 4.81 -4.97 12.37
C ALA A 147 6.08 -5.44 13.10
N ALA A 148 7.27 -5.13 12.56
CA ALA A 148 8.55 -5.47 13.19
C ALA A 148 8.69 -4.86 14.59
N LEU A 149 8.26 -3.60 14.78
CA LEU A 149 8.20 -2.95 16.10
C LEU A 149 7.34 -3.74 17.09
N TYR A 150 6.16 -4.19 16.64
CA TYR A 150 5.28 -4.98 17.49
C TYR A 150 5.87 -6.36 17.82
N TYR A 151 6.48 -7.03 16.85
CA TYR A 151 7.16 -8.32 17.09
C TYR A 151 8.35 -8.18 18.04
N ALA A 152 9.17 -7.14 17.87
CA ALA A 152 10.26 -6.83 18.79
C ALA A 152 9.75 -6.58 20.22
N HIS A 153 8.66 -5.79 20.35
CA HIS A 153 8.06 -5.49 21.65
C HIS A 153 7.41 -6.70 22.30
N SER A 154 6.60 -7.47 21.56
CA SER A 154 5.75 -8.54 22.12
C SER A 154 6.47 -9.88 22.29
N GLN A 155 7.46 -10.18 21.44
CA GLN A 155 8.16 -11.47 21.41
C GLN A 155 9.68 -11.33 21.62
N GLY A 156 10.19 -10.10 21.74
CA GLY A 156 11.62 -9.86 21.91
C GLY A 156 12.46 -10.23 20.70
N LEU A 157 11.88 -10.23 19.48
CA LEU A 157 12.65 -10.57 18.28
C LEU A 157 13.76 -9.57 18.05
N GLN A 158 14.96 -10.06 17.77
CA GLN A 158 16.16 -9.29 17.50
C GLN A 158 16.89 -9.86 16.28
N GLY A 159 17.83 -9.13 15.72
CA GLY A 159 18.60 -9.58 14.57
C GLY A 159 17.94 -9.26 13.25
N ARG A 160 18.19 -10.05 12.24
CA ARG A 160 17.64 -9.89 10.89
C ARG A 160 16.29 -10.61 10.77
N ILE A 161 15.27 -9.81 10.56
CA ILE A 161 13.88 -10.27 10.49
C ILE A 161 13.35 -10.02 9.08
N LEU A 162 12.81 -11.05 8.44
CA LEU A 162 11.99 -10.87 7.26
C LEU A 162 10.53 -10.75 7.70
N VAL A 163 9.90 -9.63 7.40
CA VAL A 163 8.45 -9.45 7.53
C VAL A 163 7.81 -9.85 6.20
N TYR A 164 6.96 -10.87 6.27
CA TYR A 164 6.16 -11.36 5.15
C TYR A 164 4.72 -10.94 5.37
N ASP A 165 4.34 -9.82 4.75
CA ASP A 165 2.99 -9.26 4.87
C ASP A 165 2.15 -9.62 3.66
N LEU A 166 1.33 -10.68 3.80
CA LEU A 166 0.37 -11.10 2.80
C LEU A 166 -1.04 -10.72 3.23
N GLY A 167 -1.45 -9.55 2.80
CA GLY A 167 -2.76 -8.98 3.07
C GLY A 167 -3.87 -9.45 2.13
N GLY A 168 -4.98 -8.74 2.13
CA GLY A 168 -6.10 -8.98 1.21
C GLY A 168 -5.81 -8.53 -0.23
N GLY A 169 -4.93 -7.56 -0.42
CA GLY A 169 -4.68 -6.93 -1.72
C GLY A 169 -3.25 -6.96 -2.22
N THR A 170 -2.30 -6.95 -1.31
CA THR A 170 -0.87 -6.78 -1.57
C THR A 170 -0.05 -7.84 -0.86
N LEU A 171 1.16 -8.04 -1.35
CA LEU A 171 2.25 -8.69 -0.63
C LEU A 171 3.40 -7.71 -0.51
N ASP A 172 3.89 -7.53 0.72
CA ASP A 172 5.15 -6.86 1.01
C ASP A 172 6.11 -7.83 1.71
N VAL A 173 7.36 -7.86 1.23
CA VAL A 173 8.46 -8.66 1.79
C VAL A 173 9.56 -7.70 2.17
N THR A 174 9.76 -7.48 3.45
CA THR A 174 10.71 -6.48 3.96
C THR A 174 11.72 -7.13 4.88
N ILE A 175 13.00 -6.85 4.68
CA ILE A 175 14.07 -7.31 5.55
C ILE A 175 14.53 -6.14 6.41
N LEU A 176 14.53 -6.36 7.74
CA LEU A 176 14.92 -5.37 8.74
C LEU A 176 15.98 -5.95 9.67
N GLU A 177 16.82 -5.07 10.21
CA GLU A 177 17.66 -5.36 11.37
C GLU A 177 17.04 -4.68 12.60
N VAL A 178 16.88 -5.48 13.66
CA VAL A 178 16.32 -5.04 14.94
C VAL A 178 17.39 -5.19 16.02
N ASP A 179 17.77 -4.07 16.63
CA ASP A 179 18.73 -4.00 17.73
C ASP A 179 18.16 -3.13 18.87
N GLY A 180 17.51 -3.77 19.81
CA GLY A 180 16.76 -3.08 20.87
C GLY A 180 15.70 -2.13 20.32
N PRO A 181 15.79 -0.81 20.62
CA PRO A 181 14.84 0.17 20.11
C PRO A 181 15.14 0.63 18.68
N LYS A 182 16.26 0.17 18.08
CA LYS A 182 16.67 0.56 16.73
C LYS A 182 16.17 -0.45 15.72
N ILE A 183 15.46 0.06 14.72
CA ILE A 183 15.01 -0.73 13.57
C ILE A 183 15.55 -0.09 12.31
N ARG A 184 16.27 -0.88 11.53
CA ARG A 184 16.81 -0.46 10.25
C ARG A 184 16.23 -1.32 9.13
N CYS A 185 15.48 -0.71 8.23
CA CYS A 185 15.09 -1.37 7.00
C CYS A 185 16.32 -1.57 6.10
N LEU A 186 16.47 -2.76 5.53
CA LEU A 186 17.52 -3.07 4.58
C LEU A 186 16.99 -2.99 3.15
N THR A 187 15.82 -3.60 2.92
CA THR A 187 15.14 -3.62 1.62
C THR A 187 13.67 -3.91 1.80
N SER A 188 12.88 -3.51 0.83
CA SER A 188 11.48 -3.92 0.70
C SER A 188 11.14 -4.22 -0.76
N GLU A 189 10.55 -5.39 -0.99
CA GLU A 189 10.01 -5.83 -2.26
C GLU A 189 8.53 -6.08 -2.11
N GLY A 190 7.74 -5.90 -3.18
CA GLY A 190 6.30 -6.08 -3.05
C GLY A 190 5.56 -6.23 -4.36
N ALA A 191 4.32 -6.67 -4.25
CA ALA A 191 3.39 -6.77 -5.35
C ALA A 191 2.03 -6.17 -4.98
N ARG A 192 1.61 -5.11 -5.69
CA ARG A 192 0.37 -4.36 -5.44
C ARG A 192 -0.90 -5.14 -5.79
N ARG A 193 -0.80 -6.25 -6.52
CA ARG A 193 -1.91 -7.09 -6.95
C ARG A 193 -1.58 -8.56 -6.71
N LEU A 194 -1.21 -8.87 -5.47
CA LEU A 194 -0.97 -10.24 -5.02
C LEU A 194 -1.39 -10.33 -3.55
N GLY A 195 -2.53 -10.92 -3.29
CA GLY A 195 -3.09 -11.04 -1.95
C GLY A 195 -4.35 -11.89 -1.94
N GLY A 196 -5.05 -11.88 -0.82
CA GLY A 196 -6.23 -12.72 -0.56
C GLY A 196 -7.31 -12.62 -1.62
N SER A 197 -7.59 -11.42 -2.17
CA SER A 197 -8.58 -11.23 -3.22
C SER A 197 -8.19 -11.89 -4.56
N ASN A 198 -6.89 -12.11 -4.83
CA ASN A 198 -6.47 -12.89 -5.98
C ASN A 198 -6.71 -14.39 -5.75
N PHE A 199 -6.69 -14.84 -4.50
CA PHE A 199 -7.06 -16.21 -4.14
C PHE A 199 -8.59 -16.40 -4.21
N ASP A 200 -9.38 -15.37 -3.86
CA ASP A 200 -10.84 -15.39 -4.00
C ASP A 200 -11.26 -15.54 -5.45
N GLU A 201 -10.58 -14.86 -6.39
CA GLU A 201 -10.82 -15.00 -7.82
C GLU A 201 -10.58 -16.44 -8.33
N GLN A 202 -9.61 -17.16 -7.76
CA GLN A 202 -9.38 -18.57 -8.14
C GLN A 202 -10.53 -19.47 -7.65
N ILE A 203 -11.11 -19.19 -6.47
CA ILE A 203 -12.31 -19.92 -6.01
C ILE A 203 -13.50 -19.55 -6.89
N LEU A 204 -13.67 -18.29 -7.23
CA LEU A 204 -14.72 -17.81 -8.13
C LEU A 204 -14.67 -18.52 -9.48
N ASP A 205 -13.47 -18.69 -10.06
CA ASP A 205 -13.27 -19.43 -11.31
C ASP A 205 -13.67 -20.91 -11.18
N LEU A 206 -13.33 -21.57 -10.06
CA LEU A 206 -13.74 -22.94 -9.77
C LEU A 206 -15.27 -23.07 -9.63
N MET A 207 -15.91 -22.14 -8.93
CA MET A 207 -17.36 -22.09 -8.76
C MET A 207 -18.07 -21.90 -10.11
N ALA A 208 -17.58 -20.97 -10.94
CA ALA A 208 -18.11 -20.71 -12.28
C ALA A 208 -17.99 -21.92 -13.20
N ALA A 209 -16.85 -22.59 -13.17
CA ALA A 209 -16.62 -23.79 -13.97
C ALA A 209 -17.55 -24.94 -13.57
N ALA A 210 -17.74 -25.17 -12.27
CA ALA A 210 -18.66 -26.18 -11.75
C ALA A 210 -20.11 -25.89 -12.17
N TYR A 211 -20.56 -24.65 -11.99
CA TYR A 211 -21.89 -24.21 -12.35
C TYR A 211 -22.16 -24.35 -13.87
N ARG A 212 -21.22 -23.91 -14.69
CA ARG A 212 -21.31 -24.04 -16.15
C ARG A 212 -21.39 -25.51 -16.59
N THR A 213 -20.65 -26.40 -15.94
CA THR A 213 -20.66 -27.83 -16.24
C THR A 213 -22.04 -28.44 -15.94
N GLU A 214 -22.70 -28.04 -14.86
CA GLU A 214 -24.01 -28.57 -14.44
C GLU A 214 -25.18 -27.99 -15.25
N HIS A 215 -25.17 -26.65 -15.50
CA HIS A 215 -26.31 -25.93 -16.06
C HIS A 215 -26.11 -25.49 -17.53
N GLY A 216 -24.91 -25.55 -18.06
CA GLY A 216 -24.60 -25.11 -19.44
C GLY A 216 -24.66 -23.59 -19.65
N VAL A 217 -24.78 -22.80 -18.59
CA VAL A 217 -24.86 -21.31 -18.62
C VAL A 217 -23.88 -20.70 -17.64
N GLU A 218 -23.64 -19.40 -17.78
CA GLU A 218 -22.74 -18.66 -16.87
C GLU A 218 -23.39 -18.49 -15.49
N LEU A 219 -22.57 -18.52 -14.43
CA LEU A 219 -23.03 -18.35 -13.06
C LEU A 219 -23.55 -16.92 -12.76
N TRP A 220 -23.00 -15.91 -13.45
CA TRP A 220 -23.44 -14.51 -13.33
C TRP A 220 -23.59 -13.88 -14.71
N GLU A 221 -24.49 -12.91 -14.81
CA GLU A 221 -24.77 -12.12 -16.01
C GLU A 221 -24.34 -10.65 -15.87
N ASN A 222 -24.12 -10.21 -14.64
CA ASN A 222 -23.73 -8.85 -14.33
C ASN A 222 -22.80 -8.82 -13.11
N GLU A 223 -22.18 -7.66 -12.90
CA GLU A 223 -21.20 -7.47 -11.83
C GLU A 223 -21.78 -7.64 -10.43
N ARG A 224 -23.06 -7.30 -10.25
CA ARG A 224 -23.76 -7.47 -8.95
C ARG A 224 -23.84 -8.95 -8.55
N GLN A 225 -24.21 -9.82 -9.48
CA GLN A 225 -24.25 -11.27 -9.22
C GLN A 225 -22.85 -11.80 -8.96
N ARG A 226 -21.86 -11.36 -9.78
CA ARG A 226 -20.46 -11.75 -9.61
C ARG A 226 -19.94 -11.41 -8.21
N ARG A 227 -20.22 -10.21 -7.70
CA ARG A 227 -19.79 -9.78 -6.35
C ARG A 227 -20.37 -10.64 -5.24
N ARG A 228 -21.64 -11.07 -5.35
CA ARG A 228 -22.24 -11.99 -4.36
C ARG A 228 -21.52 -13.33 -4.32
N VAL A 229 -21.21 -13.89 -5.48
CA VAL A 229 -20.48 -15.16 -5.56
C VAL A 229 -19.04 -14.99 -5.06
N LEU A 230 -18.40 -13.86 -5.33
CA LEU A 230 -17.06 -13.54 -4.84
C LEU A 230 -17.02 -13.48 -3.29
N GLN A 231 -18.05 -12.91 -2.66
CA GLN A 231 -18.15 -12.90 -1.19
C GLN A 231 -18.26 -14.33 -0.63
N SER A 232 -19.07 -15.19 -1.24
CA SER A 232 -19.14 -16.61 -0.87
C SER A 232 -17.77 -17.29 -1.03
N GLY A 233 -17.04 -16.99 -2.13
CA GLY A 233 -15.68 -17.49 -2.36
C GLY A 233 -14.69 -17.07 -1.29
N GLU A 234 -14.74 -15.81 -0.84
CA GLU A 234 -13.92 -15.31 0.26
C GLU A 234 -14.22 -16.04 1.57
N ASP A 235 -15.49 -16.27 1.89
CA ASP A 235 -15.90 -16.97 3.09
C ASP A 235 -15.45 -18.44 3.06
N MET A 236 -15.57 -19.11 1.92
CA MET A 236 -15.02 -20.46 1.71
C MET A 236 -13.51 -20.49 1.90
N LYS A 237 -12.76 -19.51 1.35
CA LYS A 237 -11.31 -19.38 1.56
C LYS A 237 -10.95 -19.28 3.03
N LYS A 238 -11.64 -18.41 3.76
CA LYS A 238 -11.42 -18.22 5.21
C LYS A 238 -11.70 -19.52 5.99
N MET A 239 -12.77 -20.24 5.65
CA MET A 239 -13.06 -21.53 6.25
C MET A 239 -12.03 -22.61 5.92
N LEU A 240 -11.50 -22.64 4.68
CA LEU A 240 -10.45 -23.57 4.27
C LEU A 240 -9.12 -23.38 5.02
N SER A 241 -8.89 -22.21 5.62
CA SER A 241 -7.75 -22.01 6.52
C SER A 241 -7.86 -22.86 7.81
N LYS A 242 -9.08 -23.26 8.21
CA LYS A 242 -9.36 -24.06 9.42
C LYS A 242 -9.83 -25.48 9.09
N LEU A 243 -10.63 -25.65 8.06
CA LEU A 243 -11.27 -26.90 7.65
C LEU A 243 -10.54 -27.49 6.44
N ARG A 244 -10.62 -28.81 6.26
CA ARG A 244 -10.07 -29.47 5.06
C ARG A 244 -11.03 -29.46 3.87
N GLN A 245 -12.32 -29.31 4.13
CA GLN A 245 -13.38 -29.27 3.14
C GLN A 245 -14.47 -28.31 3.56
N VAL A 246 -15.03 -27.58 2.60
CA VAL A 246 -16.15 -26.66 2.79
C VAL A 246 -17.16 -26.86 1.69
N SER A 247 -18.41 -26.44 1.91
CA SER A 247 -19.42 -26.43 0.86
C SER A 247 -20.31 -25.20 0.99
N ASP A 248 -20.76 -24.71 -0.15
CA ASP A 248 -21.77 -23.65 -0.25
C ASP A 248 -22.72 -23.94 -1.41
N THR A 249 -23.90 -23.30 -1.42
CA THR A 249 -24.88 -23.43 -2.50
C THR A 249 -25.00 -22.09 -3.22
N ILE A 250 -24.61 -22.08 -4.46
CA ILE A 250 -24.61 -20.90 -5.32
C ILE A 250 -25.65 -21.05 -6.44
N GLY A 251 -26.07 -19.93 -7.00
CA GLY A 251 -27.01 -19.92 -8.11
C GLY A 251 -27.12 -18.57 -8.78
N ASN A 252 -27.78 -18.52 -9.92
CA ASN A 252 -28.11 -17.29 -10.61
C ASN A 252 -29.60 -16.93 -10.46
N ASP A 253 -29.97 -15.73 -10.90
CA ASP A 253 -31.37 -15.23 -10.81
C ASP A 253 -32.35 -16.00 -11.69
N ARG A 254 -31.88 -16.92 -12.56
CA ARG A 254 -32.71 -17.81 -13.40
C ARG A 254 -33.08 -19.13 -12.70
N GLY A 255 -32.67 -19.30 -11.45
CA GLY A 255 -33.14 -20.37 -10.59
C GLY A 255 -32.33 -21.68 -10.60
N GLY A 256 -31.18 -21.71 -11.28
CA GLY A 256 -30.24 -22.82 -11.16
C GLY A 256 -29.47 -22.73 -9.84
N LEU A 257 -29.46 -23.82 -9.07
CA LEU A 257 -28.66 -23.92 -7.84
C LEU A 257 -27.65 -25.07 -7.97
N THR A 258 -26.43 -24.80 -7.61
CA THR A 258 -25.33 -25.80 -7.56
C THR A 258 -24.75 -25.82 -6.16
N ARG A 259 -24.60 -27.00 -5.60
CA ARG A 259 -23.81 -27.19 -4.39
C ARG A 259 -22.34 -27.36 -4.75
N ILE A 260 -21.54 -26.38 -4.36
CA ILE A 260 -20.10 -26.42 -4.51
C ILE A 260 -19.48 -27.10 -3.27
N GLU A 261 -18.68 -28.12 -3.51
CA GLU A 261 -17.82 -28.72 -2.49
C GLU A 261 -16.36 -28.48 -2.87
N LEU A 262 -15.62 -27.85 -1.99
CA LEU A 262 -14.23 -27.46 -2.23
C LEU A 262 -13.34 -27.99 -1.12
N SER A 263 -12.34 -28.80 -1.49
CA SER A 263 -11.29 -29.23 -0.56
C SER A 263 -10.14 -28.20 -0.54
N ARG A 264 -9.41 -28.19 0.58
CA ARG A 264 -8.21 -27.38 0.73
C ARG A 264 -7.17 -27.72 -0.34
N ASP A 265 -6.96 -29.00 -0.64
CA ASP A 265 -5.98 -29.44 -1.64
C ASP A 265 -6.29 -28.92 -3.05
N VAL A 266 -7.57 -28.92 -3.45
CA VAL A 266 -8.02 -28.36 -4.74
C VAL A 266 -7.78 -26.85 -4.76
N PHE A 267 -8.14 -26.13 -3.69
CA PHE A 267 -7.90 -24.71 -3.57
C PHE A 267 -6.41 -24.36 -3.61
N GLU A 268 -5.57 -25.04 -2.82
CA GLU A 268 -4.12 -24.83 -2.79
C GLU A 268 -3.46 -25.13 -4.14
N GLY A 269 -3.97 -26.12 -4.88
CA GLY A 269 -3.57 -26.39 -6.26
C GLY A 269 -3.90 -25.23 -7.19
N ALA A 270 -5.10 -24.66 -7.09
CA ALA A 270 -5.54 -23.53 -7.91
C ALA A 270 -4.69 -22.27 -7.68
N VAL A 271 -4.28 -21.99 -6.44
CA VAL A 271 -3.48 -20.80 -6.08
C VAL A 271 -1.97 -21.03 -6.14
N SER A 272 -1.49 -22.22 -6.51
CA SER A 272 -0.07 -22.60 -6.45
C SER A 272 0.86 -21.65 -7.21
N ARG A 273 0.44 -21.16 -8.39
CA ARG A 273 1.21 -20.17 -9.18
C ARG A 273 1.35 -18.82 -8.45
N LEU A 274 0.28 -18.40 -7.77
CA LEU A 274 0.31 -17.16 -6.98
C LEU A 274 1.24 -17.31 -5.78
N LEU A 275 1.21 -18.46 -5.11
CA LEU A 275 2.12 -18.76 -3.99
C LEU A 275 3.59 -18.85 -4.45
N THR A 276 3.88 -19.43 -5.62
CA THR A 276 5.25 -19.41 -6.18
C THR A 276 5.76 -17.99 -6.38
N ARG A 277 4.92 -17.08 -6.89
CA ARG A 277 5.30 -15.66 -7.04
C ARG A 277 5.66 -15.01 -5.71
N THR A 278 5.04 -15.41 -4.60
CA THR A 278 5.39 -14.86 -3.28
C THR A 278 6.81 -15.25 -2.86
N VAL A 279 7.23 -16.49 -3.16
CA VAL A 279 8.61 -16.96 -2.89
C VAL A 279 9.62 -16.23 -3.77
N MET A 280 9.30 -15.99 -5.03
CA MET A 280 10.19 -15.21 -5.92
C MET A 280 10.46 -13.80 -5.36
N LEU A 281 9.48 -13.17 -4.73
CA LEU A 281 9.67 -11.88 -4.07
C LEU A 281 10.54 -11.98 -2.81
N VAL A 282 10.46 -13.08 -2.07
CA VAL A 282 11.39 -13.37 -0.97
C VAL A 282 12.82 -13.49 -1.49
N GLU A 283 13.04 -14.24 -2.57
CA GLU A 283 14.35 -14.39 -3.20
C GLU A 283 14.89 -13.05 -3.72
N GLN A 284 14.03 -12.25 -4.34
CA GLN A 284 14.38 -10.92 -4.82
C GLN A 284 14.81 -10.01 -3.67
N ALA A 285 14.08 -9.99 -2.55
CA ALA A 285 14.42 -9.22 -1.37
C ALA A 285 15.78 -9.64 -0.78
N LEU A 286 16.02 -10.94 -0.65
CA LEU A 286 17.30 -11.46 -0.16
C LEU A 286 18.46 -11.07 -1.09
N ASN A 287 18.29 -11.26 -2.40
CA ASN A 287 19.30 -10.96 -3.39
C ASN A 287 19.64 -9.47 -3.46
N SER A 288 18.65 -8.58 -3.30
CA SER A 288 18.86 -7.12 -3.37
C SER A 288 19.80 -6.59 -2.29
N VAL A 289 19.97 -7.34 -1.19
CA VAL A 289 20.88 -6.99 -0.07
C VAL A 289 22.01 -8.01 0.12
N GLY A 290 22.18 -8.94 -0.82
CA GLY A 290 23.25 -9.95 -0.80
C GLY A 290 23.11 -10.98 0.34
N LEU A 291 21.92 -11.20 0.86
CA LEU A 291 21.62 -12.16 1.93
C LEU A 291 21.12 -13.49 1.37
N LYS A 292 21.30 -14.54 2.16
CA LYS A 292 20.72 -15.88 1.95
C LYS A 292 19.66 -16.15 3.01
N ALA A 293 18.80 -17.14 2.80
CA ALA A 293 17.80 -17.57 3.77
C ALA A 293 18.39 -17.88 5.16
N ALA A 294 19.58 -18.47 5.20
CA ALA A 294 20.28 -18.79 6.44
C ALA A 294 20.85 -17.58 7.20
N ASP A 295 20.88 -16.41 6.61
CA ASP A 295 21.36 -15.17 7.23
C ASP A 295 20.26 -14.45 8.01
N LEU A 296 19.02 -14.95 7.95
CA LEU A 296 17.87 -14.44 8.70
C LEU A 296 17.69 -15.17 10.02
N ASP A 297 17.42 -14.41 11.07
CA ASP A 297 17.14 -14.95 12.40
C ASP A 297 15.66 -15.31 12.56
N HIS A 298 14.75 -14.54 11.90
CA HIS A 298 13.32 -14.71 12.03
C HIS A 298 12.58 -14.40 10.73
N VAL A 299 11.42 -15.06 10.57
CA VAL A 299 10.40 -14.70 9.57
C VAL A 299 9.10 -14.37 10.29
N ALA A 300 8.64 -13.15 10.21
CA ALA A 300 7.44 -12.66 10.87
C ALA A 300 6.27 -12.64 9.89
N LEU A 301 5.18 -13.33 10.22
CA LEU A 301 3.97 -13.40 9.39
C LEU A 301 3.01 -12.27 9.74
N VAL A 302 2.57 -11.54 8.73
CA VAL A 302 1.64 -10.41 8.82
C VAL A 302 0.55 -10.56 7.76
N GLY A 303 -0.63 -10.00 8.02
CA GLY A 303 -1.77 -10.01 7.10
C GLY A 303 -2.58 -11.31 7.13
N GLY A 304 -3.89 -11.17 6.92
CA GLY A 304 -4.87 -12.25 7.09
C GLY A 304 -4.66 -13.46 6.19
N SER A 305 -4.08 -13.27 5.00
CA SER A 305 -3.82 -14.36 4.06
C SER A 305 -2.69 -15.30 4.50
N THR A 306 -1.84 -14.89 5.46
CA THR A 306 -0.84 -15.77 6.10
C THR A 306 -1.46 -16.85 7.01
N ARG A 307 -2.76 -16.76 7.28
CA ARG A 307 -3.53 -17.80 7.98
C ARG A 307 -3.69 -19.09 7.16
N MET A 308 -3.48 -19.04 5.85
CA MET A 308 -3.48 -20.22 4.99
C MET A 308 -2.36 -21.16 5.40
N PRO A 309 -2.66 -22.44 5.71
CA PRO A 309 -1.63 -23.40 6.15
C PRO A 309 -0.49 -23.53 5.12
N ARG A 310 -0.81 -23.54 3.84
CA ARG A 310 0.16 -23.68 2.76
C ARG A 310 1.18 -22.53 2.71
N VAL A 311 0.80 -21.31 3.10
CA VAL A 311 1.75 -20.18 3.17
C VAL A 311 2.81 -20.45 4.23
N ARG A 312 2.39 -20.89 5.42
CA ARG A 312 3.31 -21.21 6.51
C ARG A 312 4.23 -22.37 6.17
N GLU A 313 3.68 -23.45 5.59
CA GLU A 313 4.46 -24.62 5.15
C GLU A 313 5.51 -24.21 4.10
N LEU A 314 5.12 -23.44 3.11
CA LEU A 314 6.00 -22.99 2.04
C LEU A 314 7.17 -22.15 2.55
N LEU A 315 6.94 -21.26 3.49
CA LEU A 315 8.00 -20.46 4.11
C LEU A 315 8.88 -21.31 5.03
N LYS A 316 8.28 -22.23 5.80
CA LYS A 316 9.03 -23.19 6.60
C LYS A 316 9.96 -24.05 5.75
N ASP A 317 9.47 -24.59 4.64
CA ASP A 317 10.26 -25.39 3.72
C ASP A 317 11.40 -24.57 3.09
N TYR A 318 11.15 -23.30 2.78
CA TYR A 318 12.15 -22.41 2.17
C TYR A 318 13.25 -22.00 3.16
N PHE A 319 12.88 -21.61 4.40
CA PHE A 319 13.82 -21.11 5.39
C PHE A 319 14.43 -22.22 6.28
N GLY A 320 13.80 -23.38 6.36
CA GLY A 320 14.24 -24.50 7.22
C GLY A 320 13.84 -24.34 8.69
N PHE A 321 13.11 -23.29 9.07
CA PHE A 321 12.60 -23.06 10.42
C PHE A 321 11.17 -22.54 10.40
N GLU A 322 10.50 -22.58 11.55
CA GLU A 322 9.09 -22.19 11.68
C GLU A 322 8.95 -20.66 11.68
N PRO A 323 8.14 -20.07 10.78
CA PRO A 323 7.85 -18.64 10.81
C PRO A 323 7.12 -18.23 12.10
N SER A 324 7.47 -17.07 12.65
CA SER A 324 6.85 -16.48 13.84
C SER A 324 5.49 -15.86 13.50
N SER A 325 4.52 -16.00 14.40
CA SER A 325 3.22 -15.37 14.31
C SER A 325 2.87 -14.68 15.63
N CYS A 326 2.41 -13.44 15.56
CA CYS A 326 1.94 -12.69 16.73
C CYS A 326 0.44 -12.91 16.91
N GLY A 327 -0.01 -13.79 17.76
CA GLY A 327 -1.42 -13.99 18.12
C GLY A 327 -2.46 -13.61 17.04
N ASN A 328 -2.64 -12.33 16.76
CA ASN A 328 -3.51 -11.83 15.70
C ASN A 328 -2.72 -11.03 14.64
N VAL A 329 -2.46 -11.67 13.50
CA VAL A 329 -1.70 -11.11 12.37
C VAL A 329 -2.38 -9.89 11.70
N ASP A 330 -3.65 -9.67 11.96
CA ASP A 330 -4.41 -8.53 11.43
C ASP A 330 -4.24 -7.26 12.29
N GLU A 331 -3.78 -7.41 13.54
CA GLU A 331 -3.67 -6.30 14.50
C GLU A 331 -2.24 -5.76 14.66
N CYS A 332 -1.24 -6.57 14.32
CA CYS A 332 0.16 -6.26 14.62
C CYS A 332 0.65 -4.96 14.00
N VAL A 333 0.12 -4.59 12.83
CA VAL A 333 0.47 -3.35 12.13
C VAL A 333 -0.05 -2.12 12.89
N ALA A 334 -1.32 -2.12 13.30
CA ALA A 334 -1.90 -1.01 14.09
C ALA A 334 -1.22 -0.88 15.47
N LEU A 335 -0.97 -2.02 16.15
CA LEU A 335 -0.26 -2.06 17.43
C LEU A 335 1.17 -1.51 17.31
N GLY A 336 1.88 -1.89 16.24
CA GLY A 336 3.21 -1.38 15.94
C GLY A 336 3.22 0.10 15.57
N ALA A 337 2.21 0.60 14.85
CA ALA A 337 2.04 2.01 14.56
C ALA A 337 1.84 2.85 15.84
N ALA A 338 1.12 2.31 16.84
CA ALA A 338 0.98 2.95 18.14
C ALA A 338 2.32 3.00 18.91
N LEU A 339 3.12 1.93 18.84
CA LEU A 339 4.48 1.92 19.40
C LEU A 339 5.39 2.92 18.69
N PHE A 340 5.29 3.04 17.38
CA PHE A 340 6.03 4.02 16.60
C PHE A 340 5.67 5.47 16.96
N ALA A 341 4.38 5.74 17.25
CA ALA A 341 3.90 7.05 17.72
C ALA A 341 4.44 7.41 19.11
N MET A 342 4.86 6.43 19.90
CA MET A 342 5.48 6.63 21.20
C MET A 342 6.93 7.10 21.01
N LYS A 343 7.36 8.13 21.73
CA LYS A 343 8.74 8.65 21.65
C LYS A 343 9.73 7.56 22.10
N GLY A 344 10.68 7.19 21.23
CA GLY A 344 11.78 6.28 21.59
C GLY A 344 12.19 5.26 20.53
N ALA A 345 11.32 4.88 19.60
CA ALA A 345 11.73 4.03 18.48
C ALA A 345 12.59 4.80 17.47
N GLN A 346 13.82 4.32 17.25
CA GLN A 346 14.72 4.85 16.22
C GLN A 346 14.55 4.00 14.97
N VAL A 347 13.75 4.48 14.04
CA VAL A 347 13.48 3.80 12.77
C VAL A 347 14.26 4.49 11.66
N SER A 348 15.05 3.72 10.92
CA SER A 348 15.67 4.12 9.68
C SER A 348 15.05 3.35 8.53
N GLU A 349 14.37 4.07 7.65
CA GLU A 349 13.73 3.54 6.45
C GLU A 349 14.66 3.66 5.25
N VAL A 350 14.28 3.03 4.13
CA VAL A 350 14.97 3.13 2.85
C VAL A 350 14.04 3.63 1.77
N CYS A 351 14.63 4.14 0.70
CA CYS A 351 13.95 4.51 -0.53
C CYS A 351 13.41 3.25 -1.23
N ASN A 352 12.11 3.12 -1.38
CA ASN A 352 11.49 1.91 -1.95
C ASN A 352 11.53 1.89 -3.49
N HIS A 353 11.82 3.03 -4.12
CA HIS A 353 11.96 3.19 -5.56
C HIS A 353 13.21 4.01 -5.85
N SER A 354 13.80 3.79 -7.01
CA SER A 354 14.83 4.70 -7.54
C SER A 354 14.15 5.96 -8.08
N TYR A 355 14.81 7.10 -7.88
CA TYR A 355 14.42 8.39 -8.45
C TYR A 355 15.53 8.92 -9.33
N GLY A 356 15.15 9.42 -10.49
CA GLY A 356 16.10 9.85 -11.49
C GLY A 356 15.55 10.93 -12.43
N THR A 357 16.26 11.12 -13.53
CA THR A 357 15.85 12.02 -14.61
C THR A 357 16.16 11.39 -15.96
N LEU A 358 15.40 11.79 -16.98
CA LEU A 358 15.69 11.43 -18.35
C LEU A 358 16.78 12.35 -18.90
N ALA A 359 17.85 11.77 -19.45
CA ALA A 359 18.97 12.50 -20.02
C ALA A 359 19.55 11.76 -21.23
N ILE A 360 20.27 12.49 -22.07
CA ILE A 360 21.10 11.89 -23.11
C ILE A 360 22.40 11.46 -22.45
N VAL A 361 22.71 10.18 -22.54
CA VAL A 361 23.93 9.57 -22.00
C VAL A 361 24.62 8.69 -23.05
N GLU A 362 25.91 8.50 -22.88
CA GLU A 362 26.65 7.55 -23.72
C GLU A 362 26.39 6.11 -23.21
N ASP A 363 25.85 5.28 -24.06
CA ASP A 363 25.67 3.85 -23.80
C ASP A 363 27.03 3.15 -23.72
N ALA A 364 27.34 2.58 -22.57
CA ALA A 364 28.65 1.97 -22.29
C ALA A 364 28.99 0.77 -23.19
N ALA A 365 28.00 0.09 -23.77
CA ALA A 365 28.21 -1.08 -24.62
C ALA A 365 28.44 -0.69 -26.10
N THR A 366 27.78 0.38 -26.54
CA THR A 366 27.75 0.77 -27.96
C THR A 366 28.55 2.05 -28.27
N GLY A 367 28.86 2.86 -27.24
CA GLY A 367 29.48 4.20 -27.38
C GLY A 367 28.59 5.21 -28.10
N LYS A 368 27.30 4.97 -28.18
CA LYS A 368 26.30 5.88 -28.80
C LYS A 368 25.53 6.65 -27.76
N GLU A 369 25.18 7.87 -28.11
CA GLU A 369 24.23 8.64 -27.31
C GLU A 369 22.84 8.02 -27.36
N VAL A 370 22.25 7.80 -26.19
CA VAL A 370 20.91 7.27 -25.99
C VAL A 370 20.15 8.13 -24.98
N TYR A 371 18.84 8.27 -25.18
CA TYR A 371 17.98 8.90 -24.20
C TYR A 371 17.56 7.86 -23.17
N ALA A 372 17.99 8.04 -21.94
CA ALA A 372 17.84 7.04 -20.88
C ALA A 372 17.49 7.66 -19.53
N ASN A 373 16.94 6.83 -18.67
CA ASN A 373 16.73 7.17 -17.26
C ASN A 373 18.08 7.05 -16.50
N THR A 374 18.46 8.13 -15.84
CA THR A 374 19.64 8.19 -14.98
C THR A 374 19.21 8.30 -13.53
N ILE A 375 19.60 7.31 -12.72
CA ILE A 375 19.19 7.20 -11.32
C ILE A 375 20.06 8.16 -10.47
N VAL A 376 19.42 9.05 -9.72
CA VAL A 376 20.06 9.97 -8.77
C VAL A 376 19.97 9.44 -7.34
N ILE A 377 18.78 8.99 -6.89
CA ILE A 377 18.64 8.27 -5.63
C ILE A 377 18.30 6.81 -5.94
N PRO A 378 19.20 5.86 -5.67
CA PRO A 378 18.90 4.45 -5.91
C PRO A 378 17.92 3.89 -4.86
N LYS A 379 17.16 2.87 -5.26
CA LYS A 379 16.38 2.02 -4.35
C LYS A 379 17.27 1.49 -3.22
N ASN A 380 16.68 1.29 -2.06
CA ASN A 380 17.36 0.88 -0.81
C ASN A 380 18.34 1.91 -0.22
N ASN A 381 18.40 3.12 -0.76
CA ASN A 381 19.18 4.19 -0.14
C ASN A 381 18.53 4.60 1.20
N PRO A 382 19.29 4.70 2.32
CA PRO A 382 18.74 5.13 3.60
C PRO A 382 18.14 6.54 3.53
N ILE A 383 17.03 6.77 4.20
CA ILE A 383 16.35 8.07 4.30
C ILE A 383 16.33 8.59 5.74
N PRO A 384 16.34 9.93 5.96
CA PRO A 384 16.35 10.98 4.93
C PRO A 384 17.69 11.07 4.18
N CYS A 385 17.64 11.49 2.91
CA CYS A 385 18.85 11.66 2.10
C CYS A 385 18.70 12.81 1.11
N THR A 386 19.84 13.30 0.62
CA THR A 386 19.95 14.21 -0.52
C THR A 386 21.06 13.71 -1.41
N GLN A 387 20.78 13.50 -2.69
CA GLN A 387 21.73 13.07 -3.71
C GLN A 387 21.64 14.01 -4.91
N SER A 388 22.73 14.20 -5.62
CA SER A 388 22.78 15.06 -6.80
C SER A 388 23.64 14.47 -7.89
N GLN A 389 23.31 14.83 -9.13
CA GLN A 389 24.10 14.50 -10.32
C GLN A 389 24.21 15.74 -11.21
N THR A 390 25.36 15.92 -11.86
CA THR A 390 25.61 17.01 -12.78
C THR A 390 25.42 16.54 -14.22
N TYR A 391 24.70 17.31 -14.99
CA TYR A 391 24.45 17.17 -16.42
C TYR A 391 24.97 18.39 -17.15
N VAL A 392 24.96 18.36 -18.47
CA VAL A 392 25.35 19.50 -19.29
C VAL A 392 24.26 19.81 -20.31
N THR A 393 24.13 21.09 -20.68
CA THR A 393 23.21 21.51 -21.74
C THR A 393 23.68 20.97 -23.09
N SER A 394 22.74 20.53 -23.94
CA SER A 394 23.05 19.91 -25.25
C SER A 394 23.12 20.90 -26.39
N GLU A 395 22.52 22.09 -26.27
CA GLU A 395 22.36 23.05 -27.33
C GLU A 395 22.93 24.43 -26.95
N ASP A 396 23.38 25.17 -27.97
CA ASP A 396 23.75 26.58 -27.82
C ASP A 396 22.45 27.41 -27.64
N ASN A 397 22.53 28.45 -26.81
CA ASN A 397 21.45 29.40 -26.55
C ASN A 397 20.17 28.80 -25.95
N GLU A 398 20.29 27.67 -25.26
CA GLU A 398 19.17 27.11 -24.49
C GLU A 398 18.76 28.09 -23.38
N GLU A 399 17.50 28.56 -23.41
CA GLU A 399 16.95 29.54 -22.46
C GLU A 399 16.09 28.89 -21.38
N THR A 400 15.69 27.65 -21.60
CA THR A 400 14.90 26.85 -20.64
C THR A 400 15.47 25.47 -20.53
N ILE A 401 15.76 25.04 -19.33
CA ILE A 401 16.21 23.68 -19.03
C ILE A 401 15.04 22.91 -18.47
N ASP A 402 14.57 21.91 -19.20
CA ASP A 402 13.46 21.05 -18.83
C ASP A 402 13.98 19.72 -18.32
N ILE A 403 13.63 19.38 -17.09
CA ILE A 403 13.99 18.12 -16.44
C ILE A 403 12.73 17.32 -16.13
N GLU A 404 12.69 16.09 -16.58
CA GLU A 404 11.67 15.10 -16.23
C GLU A 404 12.13 14.31 -15.00
N ILE A 405 11.30 14.31 -13.95
CA ILE A 405 11.55 13.55 -12.72
C ILE A 405 10.96 12.16 -12.92
N THR A 406 11.77 11.13 -12.72
CA THR A 406 11.35 9.74 -12.92
C THR A 406 11.35 8.94 -11.63
N GLN A 407 10.49 7.92 -11.60
CA GLN A 407 10.45 6.87 -10.58
C GLN A 407 10.53 5.50 -11.27
N GLY A 408 11.50 4.68 -10.91
CA GLY A 408 11.72 3.35 -11.47
C GLY A 408 13.21 3.01 -11.64
N GLU A 409 13.49 1.72 -11.75
CA GLU A 409 14.87 1.17 -11.78
C GLU A 409 15.40 0.95 -13.19
N ASP A 410 14.51 0.93 -14.21
CA ASP A 410 14.92 0.63 -15.59
C ASP A 410 15.62 1.84 -16.23
N THR A 411 16.57 1.57 -17.12
CA THR A 411 17.24 2.59 -17.93
C THR A 411 16.40 3.00 -19.15
N ASP A 412 15.54 2.12 -19.67
CA ASP A 412 14.62 2.44 -20.78
C ASP A 412 13.48 3.33 -20.25
N PRO A 413 13.29 4.55 -20.80
CA PRO A 413 12.22 5.47 -20.41
C PRO A 413 10.81 4.89 -20.47
N LYS A 414 10.58 3.83 -21.24
CA LYS A 414 9.27 3.17 -21.37
C LYS A 414 8.85 2.41 -20.12
N TYR A 415 9.80 2.03 -19.27
CA TYR A 415 9.58 1.21 -18.08
C TYR A 415 9.74 1.99 -16.77
N VAL A 416 9.79 3.32 -16.84
CA VAL A 416 9.80 4.21 -15.68
C VAL A 416 8.63 5.18 -15.73
N ASP A 417 8.16 5.59 -14.58
CA ASP A 417 7.09 6.58 -14.46
C ASP A 417 7.68 7.99 -14.42
N VAL A 418 7.22 8.89 -15.29
CA VAL A 418 7.50 10.33 -15.18
C VAL A 418 6.52 10.91 -14.16
N ILE A 419 7.04 11.31 -13.01
CA ILE A 419 6.25 11.77 -11.85
C ILE A 419 6.25 13.28 -11.68
N GLY A 420 7.01 14.01 -12.49
CA GLY A 420 7.05 15.47 -12.47
C GLY A 420 7.95 16.06 -13.53
N ARG A 421 7.82 17.37 -13.71
CA ARG A 421 8.65 18.15 -14.63
C ARG A 421 9.07 19.47 -14.00
N ILE A 422 10.29 19.89 -14.25
CA ILE A 422 10.82 21.18 -13.79
C ILE A 422 11.40 21.91 -14.98
N ALA A 423 10.94 23.17 -15.20
CA ALA A 423 11.51 24.08 -16.15
C ALA A 423 12.27 25.19 -15.41
N LEU A 424 13.55 25.36 -15.68
CA LEU A 424 14.40 26.44 -15.16
C LEU A 424 14.74 27.42 -16.28
N GLN A 425 14.31 28.68 -16.14
CA GLN A 425 14.71 29.76 -17.07
C GLN A 425 16.15 30.20 -16.79
N VAL A 426 17.01 30.10 -17.79
CA VAL A 426 18.42 30.49 -17.71
C VAL A 426 18.72 31.68 -18.60
N PRO A 427 19.85 32.41 -18.39
CA PRO A 427 20.23 33.55 -19.23
C PRO A 427 20.47 33.12 -20.68
N PRO A 428 20.11 33.93 -21.67
CA PRO A 428 20.39 33.67 -23.09
C PRO A 428 21.91 33.79 -23.42
N ASN A 429 22.26 33.46 -24.67
CA ASN A 429 23.60 33.53 -25.22
C ASN A 429 24.63 32.68 -24.47
N ARG A 430 24.29 31.47 -24.17
CA ARG A 430 25.14 30.48 -23.51
C ARG A 430 25.53 29.36 -24.49
N PRO A 431 26.78 28.84 -24.43
CA PRO A 431 27.15 27.68 -25.23
C PRO A 431 26.53 26.40 -24.68
N ALA A 432 26.45 25.37 -25.50
CA ALA A 432 26.26 23.98 -25.03
C ALA A 432 27.39 23.61 -24.05
N GLY A 433 27.15 22.58 -23.24
CA GLY A 433 28.10 22.09 -22.22
C GLY A 433 28.08 22.88 -20.90
N CYS A 434 27.10 23.75 -20.66
CA CYS A 434 26.97 24.40 -19.36
C CYS A 434 26.45 23.40 -18.31
N GLU A 435 27.10 23.36 -17.16
CA GLU A 435 26.76 22.42 -16.07
C GLU A 435 25.44 22.78 -15.37
N ILE A 436 24.61 21.74 -15.19
CA ILE A 436 23.34 21.78 -14.50
C ILE A 436 23.35 20.71 -13.43
N THR A 437 23.22 21.10 -12.17
CA THR A 437 23.09 20.15 -11.07
C THR A 437 21.63 19.86 -10.80
N VAL A 438 21.25 18.59 -10.85
CA VAL A 438 19.93 18.07 -10.45
C VAL A 438 20.11 17.35 -9.13
N ALA A 439 19.41 17.80 -8.09
CA ALA A 439 19.44 17.20 -6.77
C ALA A 439 18.04 16.75 -6.34
N TYR A 440 17.96 15.59 -5.71
CA TYR A 440 16.76 15.08 -5.07
C TYR A 440 16.98 14.98 -3.57
N SER A 441 16.00 15.46 -2.79
CA SER A 441 15.93 15.27 -1.35
C SER A 441 14.72 14.38 -1.03
N TYR A 442 14.95 13.37 -0.20
CA TYR A 442 13.92 12.45 0.27
C TYR A 442 13.81 12.55 1.79
N ASP A 443 12.67 13.04 2.29
CA ASP A 443 12.51 13.34 3.71
C ASP A 443 12.05 12.13 4.55
N GLU A 444 11.95 12.30 5.87
CA GLU A 444 11.48 11.28 6.81
C GLU A 444 10.01 10.85 6.59
N ASN A 445 9.22 11.68 5.95
CA ASN A 445 7.84 11.36 5.55
C ASN A 445 7.78 10.74 4.15
N GLN A 446 8.95 10.39 3.59
CA GLN A 446 9.09 9.76 2.28
C GLN A 446 8.51 10.63 1.15
N ARG A 447 8.74 11.96 1.21
CA ARG A 447 8.39 12.92 0.17
C ARG A 447 9.64 13.32 -0.59
N VAL A 448 9.52 13.34 -1.92
CA VAL A 448 10.61 13.73 -2.82
C VAL A 448 10.48 15.20 -3.20
N GLN A 449 11.58 15.93 -3.12
CA GLN A 449 11.73 17.28 -3.65
C GLN A 449 12.89 17.28 -4.64
N ALA A 450 12.68 17.93 -5.77
CA ALA A 450 13.72 18.10 -6.77
C ALA A 450 14.21 19.55 -6.81
N THR A 451 15.51 19.71 -7.01
CA THR A 451 16.18 21.00 -7.15
C THR A 451 17.01 20.99 -8.41
N ILE A 452 16.86 22.02 -9.25
CA ILE A 452 17.75 22.27 -10.37
C ILE A 452 18.56 23.52 -10.06
N LYS A 453 19.87 23.45 -10.33
CA LYS A 453 20.78 24.59 -10.24
C LYS A 453 21.57 24.72 -11.54
N ASP A 454 21.52 25.89 -12.15
CA ASP A 454 22.44 26.27 -13.22
C ASP A 454 23.75 26.78 -12.59
N GLU A 455 24.81 26.03 -12.73
CA GLU A 455 26.09 26.35 -12.09
C GLU A 455 26.73 27.63 -12.66
N ARG A 456 26.44 27.97 -13.90
CA ARG A 456 26.98 29.17 -14.55
C ARG A 456 26.34 30.48 -14.06
N SER A 457 24.99 30.52 -13.93
CA SER A 457 24.29 31.73 -13.47
C SER A 457 23.99 31.72 -11.96
N GLY A 458 24.13 30.58 -11.32
CA GLY A 458 23.75 30.37 -9.92
C GLY A 458 22.25 30.36 -9.67
N LYS A 459 21.41 30.37 -10.72
CA LYS A 459 19.95 30.25 -10.58
C LYS A 459 19.58 28.87 -10.05
N VAL A 460 18.63 28.86 -9.11
CA VAL A 460 18.12 27.63 -8.48
C VAL A 460 16.59 27.63 -8.56
N LYS A 461 16.03 26.45 -8.81
CA LYS A 461 14.60 26.21 -8.70
C LYS A 461 14.34 24.95 -7.91
N HIS A 462 13.46 25.05 -6.91
CA HIS A 462 12.97 23.92 -6.11
C HIS A 462 11.54 23.59 -6.54
N VAL A 463 11.23 22.33 -6.66
CA VAL A 463 9.88 21.84 -6.98
C VAL A 463 9.56 20.64 -6.12
N ALA A 464 8.44 20.72 -5.40
CA ALA A 464 7.81 19.53 -4.86
C ALA A 464 7.08 18.81 -5.98
N ILE A 465 7.16 17.48 -6.01
CA ILE A 465 6.44 16.69 -7.02
C ILE A 465 4.95 16.91 -6.85
N THR A 466 4.28 17.34 -7.90
CA THR A 466 2.82 17.50 -7.95
C THR A 466 2.24 16.54 -8.98
N TYR A 467 1.18 15.87 -8.59
CA TYR A 467 0.44 14.96 -9.45
C TYR A 467 -0.81 15.65 -9.97
N GLU A 468 -1.19 15.35 -11.20
CA GLU A 468 -2.41 15.84 -11.82
C GLU A 468 -3.34 14.68 -12.17
N GLY A 469 -4.64 14.87 -12.01
CA GLY A 469 -5.65 13.88 -12.35
C GLY A 469 -6.93 14.03 -11.53
N ALA A 470 -8.02 13.45 -11.99
CA ALA A 470 -9.33 13.53 -11.34
C ALA A 470 -9.37 12.91 -9.93
N GLY A 471 -8.42 12.04 -9.62
CA GLY A 471 -8.27 11.40 -8.30
C GLY A 471 -7.35 12.15 -7.33
N VAL A 472 -6.70 13.23 -7.78
CA VAL A 472 -5.77 14.04 -6.98
C VAL A 472 -6.49 15.26 -6.43
N LEU A 473 -6.35 15.53 -5.13
CA LEU A 473 -6.94 16.67 -4.46
C LEU A 473 -5.87 17.75 -4.20
N SER A 474 -6.18 19.01 -4.49
CA SER A 474 -5.38 20.15 -4.09
C SER A 474 -5.51 20.41 -2.59
N GLU A 475 -4.59 21.19 -2.00
CA GLU A 475 -4.65 21.58 -0.58
C GLU A 475 -5.96 22.32 -0.25
N GLU A 476 -6.41 23.20 -1.13
CA GLU A 476 -7.69 23.92 -0.97
C GLU A 476 -8.90 22.97 -1.00
N GLU A 477 -8.85 21.95 -1.84
CA GLU A 477 -9.89 20.92 -1.90
C GLU A 477 -9.87 20.04 -0.65
N ILE A 478 -8.70 19.69 -0.13
CA ILE A 478 -8.55 18.93 1.12
C ILE A 478 -9.20 19.69 2.28
N GLU A 479 -8.90 20.97 2.46
CA GLU A 479 -9.49 21.78 3.54
C GLU A 479 -11.02 21.97 3.35
N ARG A 480 -11.49 22.21 2.13
CA ARG A 480 -12.92 22.28 1.85
C ARG A 480 -13.63 20.96 2.15
N LYS A 481 -13.02 19.82 1.80
CA LYS A 481 -13.56 18.50 2.08
C LYS A 481 -13.52 18.18 3.57
N ARG A 482 -12.50 18.58 4.29
CA ARG A 482 -12.43 18.46 5.75
C ARG A 482 -13.64 19.14 6.42
N ALA A 483 -13.92 20.41 6.04
CA ALA A 483 -15.10 21.11 6.55
C ALA A 483 -16.43 20.42 6.18
N TYR A 484 -16.52 19.87 4.95
CA TYR A 484 -17.70 19.11 4.54
C TYR A 484 -17.88 17.82 5.37
N PHE A 485 -16.79 17.09 5.67
CA PHE A 485 -16.82 15.82 6.39
C PHE A 485 -17.23 15.97 7.88
N GLU A 486 -17.11 17.17 8.46
CA GLU A 486 -17.65 17.45 9.81
C GLU A 486 -19.17 17.27 9.88
N HIS A 487 -19.86 17.39 8.74
CA HIS A 487 -21.32 17.33 8.63
C HIS A 487 -21.82 16.06 7.94
N VAL A 488 -20.93 15.20 7.41
CA VAL A 488 -21.32 13.95 6.75
C VAL A 488 -21.82 12.94 7.78
N GLN A 489 -23.01 12.41 7.54
CA GLN A 489 -23.51 11.27 8.33
C GLN A 489 -22.79 10.00 7.90
N ILE A 490 -22.03 9.43 8.82
CA ILE A 490 -21.31 8.17 8.65
C ILE A 490 -21.76 7.22 9.78
N GLU A 491 -22.19 6.02 9.47
CA GLU A 491 -22.62 4.99 10.42
C GLU A 491 -21.85 3.69 10.23
#